data_bedc4dee7d6f3406371e8b6e51d27710
#
_entry.id   bedc4dee7d6f3406371e8b6e51d27710
#
_cell.length_a   1.000
_cell.length_b   1.000
_cell.length_c   1.000
_cell.angle_alpha   90.00
_cell.angle_beta   90.00
_cell.angle_gamma   90.00
#
_symmetry.space_group_name_H-M   'P 1'
#
loop_
_entity.id
_entity.type
_entity.pdbx_description
1 polymer ?
#
loop_
_entity_poly.entity_id
_entity_poly.type
_entity_poly.pdbx_seq_one_letter_code
_entity_poly.pdbx_strand_id
1 'polypeptide(L)'
;TMAVAHKGAISFGLVHIPIQMYRTTRDVDISFNQLCKKTHERVHYKKYCGHCDKELKAADIVKGYQYEKDKYVIMDNEDIDALKAEKDRTITILQFTKLAEIDDIYYEKNYYAVPEKHAEKAYELLRDAMAKLSVVAIAKTVIGTKETLLALCPGEVGILVKTLFYEEEIAENPKAFAHPKLVKAESDMAKQLIQSMTKPFDPSDYHDEFQERLRSAIEEKISGQHIVHASDRKQDTATPVDL
;
A
#
# COMPACT_ATOMS: atom_id res chain seq x y z
N THR A 1 4.22 17.21 5.33
CA THR A 1 4.38 16.32 6.51
C THR A 1 3.94 14.93 6.10
N MET A 2 4.79 13.92 6.22
CA MET A 2 4.40 12.52 5.94
C MET A 2 3.34 12.07 6.94
N ALA A 3 2.24 11.49 6.45
CA ALA A 3 1.21 10.94 7.32
C ALA A 3 1.69 9.63 7.95
N VAL A 4 1.40 9.44 9.23
CA VAL A 4 1.66 8.18 9.93
C VAL A 4 0.75 7.11 9.36
N ALA A 5 1.32 6.03 8.84
CA ALA A 5 0.58 4.90 8.28
C ALA A 5 0.13 3.92 9.38
N HIS A 6 0.96 3.72 10.41
CA HIS A 6 0.67 2.83 11.53
C HIS A 6 1.43 3.30 12.78
N LYS A 7 0.79 3.16 13.95
CA LYS A 7 1.43 3.34 15.27
C LYS A 7 1.37 2.04 16.02
N GLY A 8 2.49 1.62 16.58
CA GLY A 8 2.59 0.38 17.32
C GLY A 8 3.89 0.30 18.09
N ALA A 9 4.27 -0.87 18.53
CA ALA A 9 5.54 -1.10 19.18
C ALA A 9 6.17 -2.39 18.70
N ILE A 10 7.48 -2.38 18.47
CA ILE A 10 8.24 -3.61 18.22
C ILE A 10 8.42 -4.32 19.56
N SER A 11 8.06 -5.60 19.61
CA SER A 11 8.17 -6.42 20.82
C SER A 11 8.88 -7.74 20.53
N PHE A 12 9.85 -8.07 21.38
CA PHE A 12 10.45 -9.40 21.43
C PHE A 12 10.92 -9.70 22.86
N GLY A 13 10.50 -10.82 23.41
CA GLY A 13 10.75 -11.15 24.80
C GLY A 13 10.22 -10.05 25.74
N LEU A 14 11.10 -9.44 26.54
CA LEU A 14 10.76 -8.37 27.47
C LEU A 14 10.98 -6.95 26.89
N VAL A 15 11.42 -6.85 25.65
CA VAL A 15 11.70 -5.57 24.98
C VAL A 15 10.46 -5.05 24.31
N HIS A 16 10.12 -3.78 24.53
CA HIS A 16 8.98 -3.08 23.93
C HIS A 16 9.43 -1.70 23.46
N ILE A 17 9.41 -1.47 22.14
CA ILE A 17 9.95 -0.28 21.49
C ILE A 17 8.82 0.44 20.75
N PRO A 18 8.21 1.49 21.29
CA PRO A 18 7.20 2.30 20.60
C PRO A 18 7.76 2.92 19.33
N ILE A 19 7.03 2.75 18.22
CA ILE A 19 7.41 3.28 16.90
C ILE A 19 6.21 3.84 16.15
N GLN A 20 6.51 4.67 15.16
CA GLN A 20 5.58 5.10 14.13
C GLN A 20 6.10 4.65 12.77
N MET A 21 5.22 4.11 11.93
CA MET A 21 5.55 3.71 10.57
C MET A 21 5.05 4.75 9.57
N TYR A 22 5.91 5.11 8.63
CA TYR A 22 5.63 6.06 7.55
C TYR A 22 5.84 5.36 6.21
N ARG A 23 4.98 5.63 5.23
CA ARG A 23 5.18 5.10 3.87
C ARG A 23 6.49 5.64 3.29
N THR A 24 7.25 4.78 2.60
CA THR A 24 8.46 5.19 1.89
C THR A 24 8.17 5.88 0.57
N THR A 25 6.96 5.71 0.05
CA THR A 25 6.51 6.25 -1.23
C THR A 25 5.36 7.23 -1.03
N ARG A 26 5.22 8.16 -1.97
CA ARG A 26 4.09 9.07 -2.09
C ARG A 26 3.48 8.90 -3.48
N ASP A 27 2.19 9.08 -3.55
CA ASP A 27 1.49 9.17 -4.83
C ASP A 27 1.77 10.56 -5.44
N VAL A 28 2.29 10.57 -6.65
CA VAL A 28 2.61 11.78 -7.42
C VAL A 28 1.78 11.87 -8.71
N ASP A 29 0.90 10.89 -8.94
CA ASP A 29 0.08 10.82 -10.14
C ASP A 29 -0.94 11.97 -10.19
N ILE A 30 -1.11 12.52 -11.39
CA ILE A 30 -2.14 13.53 -11.64
C ILE A 30 -3.50 12.84 -11.66
N SER A 31 -4.35 13.16 -10.69
CA SER A 31 -5.70 12.61 -10.60
C SER A 31 -6.74 13.54 -11.20
N PHE A 32 -7.72 12.99 -11.89
CA PHE A 32 -8.83 13.75 -12.48
C PHE A 32 -10.12 13.48 -11.71
N ASN A 33 -10.88 14.55 -11.43
CA ASN A 33 -12.24 14.42 -10.94
C ASN A 33 -13.19 14.20 -12.12
N GLN A 34 -14.17 13.32 -11.94
CA GLN A 34 -15.24 13.16 -12.91
C GLN A 34 -16.23 14.31 -12.78
N LEU A 35 -16.50 14.99 -13.89
CA LEU A 35 -17.41 16.10 -13.95
C LEU A 35 -18.57 15.81 -14.90
N CYS A 36 -19.74 16.35 -14.60
CA CYS A 36 -20.88 16.33 -15.50
C CYS A 36 -20.57 17.17 -16.75
N LYS A 37 -20.72 16.59 -17.94
CA LYS A 37 -20.42 17.28 -19.21
C LYS A 37 -21.21 18.57 -19.42
N LYS A 38 -22.41 18.68 -18.84
CA LYS A 38 -23.29 19.84 -19.02
C LYS A 38 -23.05 20.95 -18.00
N THR A 39 -22.87 20.57 -16.72
CA THR A 39 -22.83 21.53 -15.60
C THR A 39 -21.43 21.70 -15.03
N HIS A 40 -20.47 20.82 -15.40
CA HIS A 40 -19.12 20.73 -14.85
C HIS A 40 -19.06 20.52 -13.33
N GLU A 41 -20.18 20.10 -12.72
CA GLU A 41 -20.22 19.71 -11.31
C GLU A 41 -19.61 18.32 -11.12
N ARG A 42 -19.08 18.07 -9.92
CA ARG A 42 -18.52 16.75 -9.57
C ARG A 42 -19.62 15.70 -9.59
N VAL A 43 -19.31 14.55 -10.18
CA VAL A 43 -20.16 13.36 -10.16
C VAL A 43 -20.04 12.72 -8.78
N HIS A 44 -21.18 12.41 -8.16
CA HIS A 44 -21.28 11.69 -6.90
C HIS A 44 -21.89 10.31 -7.14
N TYR A 45 -21.32 9.30 -6.49
CA TYR A 45 -21.84 7.94 -6.54
C TYR A 45 -22.83 7.71 -5.40
N LYS A 46 -23.99 7.14 -5.73
CA LYS A 46 -25.00 6.75 -4.78
C LYS A 46 -25.13 5.24 -4.76
N LYS A 47 -25.27 4.65 -3.58
CA LYS A 47 -25.53 3.23 -3.46
C LYS A 47 -27.03 3.00 -3.65
N TYR A 48 -27.39 2.18 -4.61
CA TYR A 48 -28.79 1.99 -5.01
C TYR A 48 -29.13 0.51 -5.02
N CYS A 49 -30.29 0.13 -4.46
CA CYS A 49 -30.83 -1.21 -4.53
C CYS A 49 -31.90 -1.29 -5.61
N GLY A 50 -31.60 -2.02 -6.69
CA GLY A 50 -32.53 -2.18 -7.82
C GLY A 50 -33.84 -2.91 -7.46
N HIS A 51 -33.86 -3.75 -6.44
CA HIS A 51 -35.08 -4.44 -5.99
C HIS A 51 -35.96 -3.55 -5.12
N CYS A 52 -35.36 -2.78 -4.22
CA CYS A 52 -36.09 -1.86 -3.34
C CYS A 52 -36.42 -0.52 -4.00
N ASP A 53 -35.87 -0.27 -5.16
CA ASP A 53 -35.98 0.99 -5.95
C ASP A 53 -35.64 2.25 -5.13
N LYS A 54 -34.62 2.16 -4.29
CA LYS A 54 -34.21 3.28 -3.43
C LYS A 54 -32.70 3.40 -3.23
N GLU A 55 -32.27 4.60 -2.89
CA GLU A 55 -30.92 4.87 -2.43
C GLU A 55 -30.72 4.31 -1.01
N LEU A 56 -29.58 3.60 -0.80
CA LEU A 56 -29.24 2.98 0.48
C LEU A 56 -28.24 3.84 1.25
N LYS A 57 -28.51 4.03 2.52
CA LYS A 57 -27.54 4.58 3.49
C LYS A 57 -26.62 3.47 3.99
N ALA A 58 -25.50 3.85 4.61
CA ALA A 58 -24.54 2.88 5.15
C ALA A 58 -25.17 1.89 6.14
N ALA A 59 -26.16 2.33 6.92
CA ALA A 59 -26.89 1.50 7.88
C ALA A 59 -27.84 0.47 7.22
N ASP A 60 -28.21 0.68 5.95
CA ASP A 60 -29.09 -0.24 5.21
C ASP A 60 -28.30 -1.34 4.47
N ILE A 61 -26.97 -1.39 4.64
CA ILE A 61 -26.09 -2.28 3.90
C ILE A 61 -25.41 -3.24 4.86
N VAL A 62 -25.58 -4.53 4.61
CA VAL A 62 -24.91 -5.63 5.32
C VAL A 62 -23.83 -6.25 4.44
N LYS A 63 -22.89 -6.97 5.06
CA LYS A 63 -21.87 -7.73 4.35
C LYS A 63 -22.34 -9.15 4.14
N GLY A 64 -22.31 -9.63 2.90
CA GLY A 64 -22.65 -11.01 2.56
C GLY A 64 -21.43 -11.72 1.98
N TYR A 65 -21.06 -12.87 2.54
CA TYR A 65 -20.08 -13.79 1.97
C TYR A 65 -20.78 -14.78 1.04
N GLN A 66 -20.45 -14.76 -0.23
CA GLN A 66 -21.01 -15.71 -1.20
C GLN A 66 -20.27 -17.04 -1.10
N TYR A 67 -20.95 -18.11 -0.65
CA TYR A 67 -20.36 -19.44 -0.54
C TYR A 67 -20.78 -20.38 -1.68
N GLU A 68 -21.91 -20.07 -2.34
CA GLU A 68 -22.38 -20.71 -3.59
C GLU A 68 -23.00 -19.64 -4.49
N LYS A 69 -23.23 -19.96 -5.75
CA LYS A 69 -23.91 -19.06 -6.69
C LYS A 69 -25.26 -18.60 -6.10
N ASP A 70 -25.43 -17.29 -5.96
CA ASP A 70 -26.64 -16.62 -5.45
C ASP A 70 -27.02 -16.95 -3.99
N LYS A 71 -26.10 -17.58 -3.21
CA LYS A 71 -26.28 -17.86 -1.79
C LYS A 71 -25.25 -17.11 -0.94
N TYR A 72 -25.74 -16.35 0.02
CA TYR A 72 -24.91 -15.50 0.87
C TYR A 72 -25.11 -15.81 2.35
N VAL A 73 -24.01 -15.85 3.09
CA VAL A 73 -24.04 -15.75 4.57
C VAL A 73 -23.86 -14.30 4.93
N ILE A 74 -24.78 -13.76 5.71
CA ILE A 74 -24.69 -12.39 6.20
C ILE A 74 -23.74 -12.39 7.40
N MET A 75 -22.75 -11.50 7.35
CA MET A 75 -21.81 -11.22 8.43
C MET A 75 -22.05 -9.79 8.88
N ASP A 76 -22.51 -9.59 10.10
CA ASP A 76 -22.65 -8.24 10.65
C ASP A 76 -21.30 -7.71 11.16
N ASN A 77 -21.31 -6.46 11.61
CA ASN A 77 -20.07 -5.86 12.10
C ASN A 77 -19.65 -6.46 13.46
N GLU A 78 -20.60 -6.94 14.25
CA GLU A 78 -20.34 -7.56 15.56
C GLU A 78 -19.65 -8.91 15.38
N ASP A 79 -20.09 -9.73 14.42
CA ASP A 79 -19.44 -10.99 14.06
C ASP A 79 -17.99 -10.76 13.64
N ILE A 80 -17.77 -9.75 12.78
CA ILE A 80 -16.42 -9.42 12.29
C ILE A 80 -15.57 -8.84 13.43
N ASP A 81 -16.15 -8.01 14.30
CA ASP A 81 -15.43 -7.41 15.43
C ASP A 81 -15.08 -8.44 16.50
N ALA A 82 -15.91 -9.46 16.70
CA ALA A 82 -15.61 -10.60 17.58
C ALA A 82 -14.45 -11.47 17.06
N LEU A 83 -14.29 -11.56 15.75
CA LEU A 83 -13.17 -12.27 15.11
C LEU A 83 -11.87 -11.43 15.02
N LYS A 84 -11.99 -10.12 15.19
CA LYS A 84 -10.79 -9.27 15.31
C LYS A 84 -10.14 -9.64 16.65
N ALA A 85 -9.06 -10.42 16.57
CA ALA A 85 -8.11 -10.49 17.67
C ALA A 85 -7.92 -9.08 18.21
N GLU A 86 -7.83 -8.93 19.54
CA GLU A 86 -7.58 -7.63 20.18
C GLU A 86 -6.66 -6.83 19.28
N LYS A 87 -7.00 -5.56 19.00
CA LYS A 87 -6.24 -4.70 18.09
C LYS A 87 -4.84 -4.48 18.67
N ASP A 88 -4.11 -5.58 18.81
CA ASP A 88 -2.73 -5.54 19.24
C ASP A 88 -1.91 -4.98 18.08
N ARG A 89 -1.63 -3.67 18.19
CA ARG A 89 -0.76 -2.95 17.27
C ARG A 89 0.71 -3.26 17.52
N THR A 90 0.97 -4.27 18.31
CA THR A 90 2.32 -4.74 18.60
C THR A 90 2.87 -5.48 17.39
N ILE A 91 4.05 -5.11 17.00
CA ILE A 91 4.84 -5.80 15.98
C ILE A 91 5.65 -6.86 16.72
N THR A 92 5.09 -8.05 16.80
CA THR A 92 5.71 -9.16 17.53
C THR A 92 6.74 -9.87 16.67
N ILE A 93 8.02 -9.78 17.05
CA ILE A 93 9.10 -10.52 16.37
C ILE A 93 8.95 -12.01 16.70
N LEU A 94 8.93 -12.84 15.64
CA LEU A 94 8.80 -14.29 15.72
C LEU A 94 10.16 -14.98 15.62
N GLN A 95 11.02 -14.48 14.73
CA GLN A 95 12.35 -15.05 14.47
C GLN A 95 13.26 -14.03 13.78
N PHE A 96 14.53 -14.38 13.68
CA PHE A 96 15.51 -13.67 12.84
C PHE A 96 16.02 -14.61 11.74
N THR A 97 16.26 -14.05 10.55
CA THR A 97 16.76 -14.79 9.39
C THR A 97 17.69 -13.91 8.55
N LYS A 98 18.40 -14.47 7.58
CA LYS A 98 19.20 -13.70 6.65
C LYS A 98 18.31 -13.08 5.57
N LEU A 99 18.63 -11.85 5.15
CA LEU A 99 17.86 -11.16 4.11
C LEU A 99 17.77 -12.00 2.82
N ALA A 100 18.84 -12.68 2.44
CA ALA A 100 18.92 -13.52 1.24
C ALA A 100 18.04 -14.79 1.28
N GLU A 101 17.48 -15.13 2.44
CA GLU A 101 16.56 -16.27 2.58
C GLU A 101 15.11 -15.90 2.27
N ILE A 102 14.80 -14.60 2.10
CA ILE A 102 13.49 -14.11 1.71
C ILE A 102 13.52 -13.79 0.21
N ASP A 103 12.80 -14.59 -0.57
CA ASP A 103 12.66 -14.34 -2.01
C ASP A 103 11.95 -13.00 -2.27
N ASP A 104 12.38 -12.28 -3.31
CA ASP A 104 11.86 -10.96 -3.67
C ASP A 104 10.36 -10.97 -3.97
N ILE A 105 9.79 -12.10 -4.38
CA ILE A 105 8.35 -12.23 -4.67
C ILE A 105 7.46 -12.04 -3.42
N TYR A 106 8.01 -12.21 -2.22
CA TYR A 106 7.25 -12.04 -0.98
C TYR A 106 7.08 -10.57 -0.57
N TYR A 107 7.89 -9.63 -1.09
CA TYR A 107 7.82 -8.23 -0.67
C TYR A 107 6.66 -7.47 -1.33
N GLU A 108 5.85 -6.77 -0.50
CA GLU A 108 4.71 -5.98 -0.98
C GLU A 108 4.96 -4.47 -0.85
N LYS A 109 5.09 -3.95 0.38
CA LYS A 109 5.20 -2.50 0.67
C LYS A 109 6.32 -2.22 1.66
N ASN A 110 6.84 -1.00 1.61
CA ASN A 110 7.90 -0.55 2.49
C ASN A 110 7.44 0.60 3.38
N TYR A 111 7.96 0.62 4.63
CA TYR A 111 7.71 1.68 5.60
C TYR A 111 9.00 2.02 6.35
N TYR A 112 9.19 3.30 6.66
CA TYR A 112 10.19 3.72 7.63
C TYR A 112 9.63 3.52 9.04
N ALA A 113 10.33 2.81 9.91
CA ALA A 113 10.04 2.76 11.33
C ALA A 113 10.83 3.86 12.04
N VAL A 114 10.12 4.74 12.74
CA VAL A 114 10.73 5.83 13.51
C VAL A 114 10.38 5.62 14.97
N PRO A 115 11.37 5.61 15.91
CA PRO A 115 11.10 5.45 17.33
C PRO A 115 10.33 6.63 17.88
N GLU A 116 9.45 6.40 18.84
CA GLU A 116 8.86 7.47 19.64
C GLU A 116 9.87 8.02 20.66
N LYS A 117 9.55 9.18 21.24
CA LYS A 117 10.42 9.81 22.26
C LYS A 117 10.71 8.82 23.40
N HIS A 118 11.96 8.77 23.80
CA HIS A 118 12.51 7.88 24.85
C HIS A 118 12.67 6.42 24.46
N ALA A 119 12.32 6.02 23.24
CA ALA A 119 12.52 4.67 22.71
C ALA A 119 13.79 4.54 21.84
N GLU A 120 14.47 5.66 21.55
CA GLU A 120 15.57 5.74 20.59
C GLU A 120 16.71 4.78 20.92
N LYS A 121 17.06 4.68 22.21
CA LYS A 121 18.17 3.79 22.65
C LYS A 121 17.86 2.31 22.43
N ALA A 122 16.65 1.87 22.78
CA ALA A 122 16.25 0.46 22.58
C ALA A 122 16.09 0.14 21.10
N TYR A 123 15.57 1.08 20.33
CA TYR A 123 15.47 0.99 18.86
C TYR A 123 16.85 0.84 18.22
N GLU A 124 17.79 1.70 18.58
CA GLU A 124 19.13 1.66 18.01
C GLU A 124 19.90 0.41 18.40
N LEU A 125 19.73 -0.08 19.63
CA LEU A 125 20.31 -1.37 20.04
C LEU A 125 19.81 -2.54 19.20
N LEU A 126 18.50 -2.58 18.90
CA LEU A 126 17.92 -3.61 18.03
C LEU A 126 18.47 -3.48 16.61
N ARG A 127 18.47 -2.28 16.04
CA ARG A 127 18.97 -2.01 14.69
C ARG A 127 20.43 -2.41 14.53
N ASP A 128 21.30 -1.97 15.45
CA ASP A 128 22.74 -2.24 15.44
C ASP A 128 23.04 -3.74 15.60
N ALA A 129 22.33 -4.42 16.51
CA ALA A 129 22.48 -5.85 16.70
C ALA A 129 22.09 -6.65 15.43
N MET A 130 20.97 -6.32 14.79
CA MET A 130 20.56 -6.95 13.53
C MET A 130 21.58 -6.68 12.42
N ALA A 131 22.09 -5.46 12.31
CA ALA A 131 23.09 -5.09 11.31
C ALA A 131 24.41 -5.86 11.50
N LYS A 132 24.92 -5.92 12.73
CA LYS A 132 26.17 -6.65 13.07
C LYS A 132 26.06 -8.16 12.81
N LEU A 133 24.87 -8.74 13.06
CA LEU A 133 24.61 -10.16 12.82
C LEU A 133 24.22 -10.44 11.36
N SER A 134 24.03 -9.39 10.53
CA SER A 134 23.56 -9.50 9.14
C SER A 134 22.25 -10.27 9.04
N VAL A 135 21.29 -9.96 9.94
CA VAL A 135 19.95 -10.58 9.98
C VAL A 135 18.85 -9.54 9.90
N VAL A 136 17.67 -10.00 9.50
CA VAL A 136 16.41 -9.28 9.54
C VAL A 136 15.45 -9.99 10.51
N ALA A 137 14.51 -9.27 11.10
CA ALA A 137 13.51 -9.86 11.96
C ALA A 137 12.23 -10.13 11.16
N ILE A 138 11.67 -11.33 11.30
CA ILE A 138 10.33 -11.68 10.83
C ILE A 138 9.36 -11.42 11.98
N ALA A 139 8.33 -10.66 11.71
CA ALA A 139 7.36 -10.23 12.70
C ALA A 139 5.93 -10.27 12.16
N LYS A 140 4.96 -10.20 13.06
CA LYS A 140 3.54 -10.06 12.74
C LYS A 140 2.94 -8.85 13.46
N THR A 141 1.95 -8.22 12.83
CA THR A 141 1.14 -7.16 13.43
C THR A 141 -0.22 -7.11 12.76
N VAL A 142 -1.17 -6.37 13.34
CA VAL A 142 -2.46 -6.08 12.69
C VAL A 142 -2.43 -4.68 12.10
N ILE A 143 -2.48 -4.56 10.77
CA ILE A 143 -2.62 -3.29 10.04
C ILE A 143 -4.06 -3.18 9.54
N GLY A 144 -4.80 -2.19 10.06
CA GLY A 144 -6.22 -2.07 9.77
C GLY A 144 -7.02 -3.21 10.41
N THR A 145 -7.41 -4.20 9.63
CA THR A 145 -8.16 -5.39 10.06
C THR A 145 -7.48 -6.71 9.66
N LYS A 146 -6.32 -6.64 8.99
CA LYS A 146 -5.60 -7.80 8.46
C LYS A 146 -4.35 -8.04 9.30
N GLU A 147 -4.15 -9.29 9.76
CA GLU A 147 -2.85 -9.73 10.24
C GLU A 147 -1.85 -9.67 9.09
N THR A 148 -0.72 -9.07 9.31
CA THR A 148 0.27 -8.79 8.28
C THR A 148 1.62 -9.31 8.72
N LEU A 149 2.26 -10.09 7.86
CA LEU A 149 3.63 -10.55 8.04
C LEU A 149 4.60 -9.43 7.65
N LEU A 150 5.66 -9.27 8.42
CA LEU A 150 6.63 -8.18 8.26
C LEU A 150 8.06 -8.70 8.27
N ALA A 151 8.94 -8.05 7.50
CA ALA A 151 10.38 -8.12 7.67
C ALA A 151 10.91 -6.76 8.16
N LEU A 152 11.61 -6.74 9.28
CA LEU A 152 12.29 -5.56 9.81
C LEU A 152 13.76 -5.64 9.38
N CYS A 153 14.15 -4.76 8.46
CA CYS A 153 15.48 -4.74 7.86
C CYS A 153 16.29 -3.57 8.43
N PRO A 154 17.46 -3.82 9.06
CA PRO A 154 18.32 -2.75 9.54
C PRO A 154 18.91 -1.99 8.33
N GLY A 155 18.68 -0.68 8.26
CA GLY A 155 19.26 0.21 7.26
C GLY A 155 20.23 1.22 7.90
N GLU A 156 20.87 2.04 7.08
CA GLU A 156 21.80 3.08 7.55
C GLU A 156 21.10 4.16 8.38
N VAL A 157 19.92 4.59 7.96
CA VAL A 157 19.16 5.69 8.59
C VAL A 157 18.19 5.18 9.65
N GLY A 158 17.86 3.88 9.67
CA GLY A 158 16.88 3.31 10.59
C GLY A 158 16.42 1.92 10.13
N ILE A 159 15.37 1.41 10.76
CA ILE A 159 14.76 0.13 10.38
C ILE A 159 13.75 0.37 9.26
N LEU A 160 13.92 -0.34 8.15
CA LEU A 160 12.93 -0.43 7.08
C LEU A 160 12.02 -1.62 7.36
N VAL A 161 10.72 -1.38 7.47
CA VAL A 161 9.71 -2.42 7.64
C VAL A 161 9.12 -2.72 6.28
N LYS A 162 9.22 -3.97 5.86
CA LYS A 162 8.63 -4.47 4.62
C LYS A 162 7.46 -5.39 4.94
N THR A 163 6.29 -5.17 4.33
CA THR A 163 5.19 -6.14 4.41
C THR A 163 5.49 -7.31 3.48
N LEU A 164 5.13 -8.50 3.92
CA LEU A 164 5.32 -9.73 3.17
C LEU A 164 3.98 -10.38 2.86
N PHE A 165 3.87 -10.97 1.68
CA PHE A 165 2.79 -11.87 1.35
C PHE A 165 2.93 -13.19 2.13
N TYR A 166 1.81 -13.84 2.45
CA TYR A 166 1.81 -15.23 2.89
C TYR A 166 2.02 -16.16 1.68
N GLU A 167 2.50 -17.38 1.92
CA GLU A 167 2.75 -18.36 0.86
C GLU A 167 1.51 -18.60 -0.02
N GLU A 168 0.34 -18.66 0.59
CA GLU A 168 -0.95 -18.85 -0.09
C GLU A 168 -1.37 -17.67 -0.99
N GLU A 169 -0.75 -16.48 -0.82
CA GLU A 169 -0.98 -15.29 -1.66
C GLU A 169 -0.09 -15.30 -2.91
N ILE A 170 0.93 -16.15 -2.96
CA ILE A 170 1.85 -16.24 -4.09
C ILE A 170 1.25 -17.12 -5.18
N ALA A 171 1.04 -16.53 -6.36
CA ALA A 171 0.54 -17.25 -7.51
C ALA A 171 1.62 -18.17 -8.10
N GLU A 172 1.22 -19.37 -8.51
CA GLU A 172 2.11 -20.26 -9.25
C GLU A 172 2.49 -19.67 -10.60
N ASN A 173 3.73 -19.94 -11.05
CA ASN A 173 4.15 -19.54 -12.39
C ASN A 173 3.28 -20.27 -13.44
N PRO A 174 2.51 -19.54 -14.27
CA PRO A 174 1.48 -20.16 -15.13
C PRO A 174 2.03 -21.01 -16.27
N LYS A 175 3.32 -20.87 -16.62
CA LYS A 175 3.92 -21.61 -17.73
C LYS A 175 5.39 -21.93 -17.50
N ALA A 176 5.67 -23.21 -17.34
CA ALA A 176 7.02 -23.71 -17.59
C ALA A 176 7.32 -23.64 -19.11
N PHE A 177 8.47 -23.13 -19.48
CA PHE A 177 8.94 -23.16 -20.89
C PHE A 177 10.20 -24.04 -20.99
N ALA A 178 10.39 -24.64 -22.18
CA ALA A 178 11.57 -25.42 -22.44
C ALA A 178 12.79 -24.49 -22.55
N HIS A 179 13.88 -24.83 -21.85
CA HIS A 179 15.14 -24.12 -21.99
C HIS A 179 15.91 -24.65 -23.20
N PRO A 180 15.94 -23.93 -24.33
CA PRO A 180 16.66 -24.38 -25.53
C PRO A 180 18.14 -24.38 -25.29
N LYS A 181 18.89 -25.25 -26.00
CA LYS A 181 20.37 -25.21 -26.03
C LYS A 181 20.82 -23.95 -26.73
N LEU A 182 21.61 -23.14 -26.04
CA LEU A 182 22.15 -21.93 -26.61
C LEU A 182 23.43 -22.23 -27.42
N VAL A 183 23.59 -21.53 -28.54
CA VAL A 183 24.84 -21.56 -29.32
C VAL A 183 25.85 -20.62 -28.65
N LYS A 184 27.10 -21.09 -28.50
CA LYS A 184 28.13 -20.32 -27.78
C LYS A 184 28.35 -18.92 -28.35
N ALA A 185 28.41 -18.79 -29.68
CA ALA A 185 28.60 -17.50 -30.34
C ALA A 185 27.48 -16.51 -30.04
N GLU A 186 26.21 -16.95 -30.01
CA GLU A 186 25.05 -16.12 -29.66
C GLU A 186 25.12 -15.68 -28.20
N SER A 187 25.47 -16.62 -27.29
CA SER A 187 25.66 -16.31 -25.87
C SER A 187 26.75 -15.29 -25.62
N ASP A 188 27.88 -15.39 -26.33
CA ASP A 188 29.01 -14.47 -26.18
C ASP A 188 28.65 -13.08 -26.74
N MET A 189 27.94 -12.99 -27.85
CA MET A 189 27.42 -11.73 -28.40
C MET A 189 26.42 -11.08 -27.43
N ALA A 190 25.50 -11.85 -26.85
CA ALA A 190 24.55 -11.34 -25.86
C ALA A 190 25.27 -10.78 -24.61
N LYS A 191 26.31 -11.49 -24.12
CA LYS A 191 27.12 -11.01 -23.00
C LYS A 191 27.81 -9.68 -23.30
N GLN A 192 28.44 -9.54 -24.50
CA GLN A 192 29.08 -8.30 -24.89
C GLN A 192 28.09 -7.14 -24.95
N LEU A 193 26.88 -7.37 -25.49
CA LEU A 193 25.84 -6.35 -25.55
C LEU A 193 25.40 -5.94 -24.14
N ILE A 194 25.14 -6.91 -23.26
CA ILE A 194 24.75 -6.64 -21.86
C ILE A 194 25.86 -5.85 -21.15
N GLN A 195 27.12 -6.27 -21.29
CA GLN A 195 28.25 -5.57 -20.68
C GLN A 195 28.38 -4.13 -21.17
N SER A 196 28.14 -3.86 -22.46
CA SER A 196 28.20 -2.50 -23.03
C SER A 196 27.09 -1.58 -22.49
N MET A 197 25.99 -2.15 -21.99
CA MET A 197 24.85 -1.42 -21.42
C MET A 197 24.83 -1.43 -19.88
N THR A 198 25.77 -2.17 -19.26
CA THR A 198 25.81 -2.26 -17.78
C THR A 198 26.39 -0.99 -17.18
N LYS A 199 25.63 -0.32 -16.35
CA LYS A 199 26.01 0.86 -15.56
C LYS A 199 25.41 0.77 -14.16
N PRO A 200 25.95 1.51 -13.17
CA PRO A 200 25.30 1.65 -11.88
C PRO A 200 23.85 2.14 -12.02
N PHE A 201 22.96 1.63 -11.17
CA PHE A 201 21.58 2.10 -11.16
C PHE A 201 21.49 3.45 -10.42
N ASP A 202 21.09 4.48 -11.16
CA ASP A 202 20.75 5.78 -10.59
C ASP A 202 19.25 6.04 -10.85
N PRO A 203 18.42 6.09 -9.81
CA PRO A 203 16.98 6.34 -9.99
C PRO A 203 16.68 7.72 -10.61
N SER A 204 17.59 8.68 -10.53
CA SER A 204 17.41 10.02 -11.13
C SER A 204 17.51 10.03 -12.66
N ASP A 205 18.04 8.95 -13.27
CA ASP A 205 18.08 8.78 -14.72
C ASP A 205 16.70 8.44 -15.33
N TYR A 206 15.71 8.13 -14.50
CA TYR A 206 14.41 7.62 -14.96
C TYR A 206 13.28 8.56 -14.54
N HIS A 207 12.57 9.09 -15.52
CA HIS A 207 11.44 10.00 -15.32
C HIS A 207 10.19 9.45 -15.98
N ASP A 208 9.02 9.77 -15.41
CA ASP A 208 7.74 9.48 -16.03
C ASP A 208 7.42 10.56 -17.08
N GLU A 209 7.85 10.34 -18.31
CA GLU A 209 7.62 11.27 -19.43
C GLU A 209 6.12 11.50 -19.71
N PHE A 210 5.25 10.54 -19.37
CA PHE A 210 3.81 10.74 -19.56
C PHE A 210 3.28 11.77 -18.58
N GLN A 211 3.66 11.67 -17.30
CA GLN A 211 3.27 12.64 -16.28
C GLN A 211 3.80 14.05 -16.58
N GLU A 212 5.02 14.15 -17.10
CA GLU A 212 5.60 15.44 -17.51
C GLU A 212 4.81 16.07 -18.66
N ARG A 213 4.54 15.29 -19.72
CA ARG A 213 3.72 15.77 -20.86
C ARG A 213 2.29 16.12 -20.44
N LEU A 214 1.69 15.33 -19.53
CA LEU A 214 0.36 15.58 -19.01
C LEU A 214 0.31 16.90 -18.22
N ARG A 215 1.32 17.15 -17.38
CA ARG A 215 1.44 18.40 -16.61
C ARG A 215 1.57 19.60 -17.54
N SER A 216 2.45 19.53 -18.55
CA SER A 216 2.62 20.59 -19.55
C SER A 216 1.31 20.87 -20.31
N ALA A 217 0.58 19.83 -20.72
CA ALA A 217 -0.70 20.01 -21.40
C ALA A 217 -1.79 20.64 -20.51
N ILE A 218 -1.77 20.34 -19.19
CA ILE A 218 -2.67 20.98 -18.23
C ILE A 218 -2.30 22.47 -18.06
N GLU A 219 -1.02 22.78 -17.93
CA GLU A 219 -0.52 24.17 -17.82
C GLU A 219 -0.85 25.01 -19.04
N GLU A 220 -0.73 24.45 -20.25
CA GLU A 220 -1.17 25.11 -21.50
C GLU A 220 -2.66 25.41 -21.47
N LYS A 221 -3.50 24.47 -21.03
CA LYS A 221 -4.94 24.69 -20.92
C LYS A 221 -5.29 25.75 -19.87
N ILE A 222 -4.58 25.81 -18.76
CA ILE A 222 -4.75 26.84 -17.72
C ILE A 222 -4.37 28.20 -18.29
N SER A 223 -3.21 28.32 -18.92
CA SER A 223 -2.75 29.61 -19.52
C SER A 223 -3.61 30.07 -20.70
N GLY A 224 -4.17 29.15 -21.50
CA GLY A 224 -5.12 29.43 -22.56
C GLY A 224 -6.55 29.72 -22.09
N GLN A 225 -6.79 29.83 -20.78
CA GLN A 225 -8.09 30.11 -20.15
C GLN A 225 -9.19 29.08 -20.47
N HIS A 226 -8.83 27.84 -20.76
CA HIS A 226 -9.78 26.73 -20.87
C HIS A 226 -10.22 26.22 -19.48
N ILE A 227 -10.58 27.17 -18.60
CA ILE A 227 -11.01 26.91 -17.23
C ILE A 227 -12.53 26.92 -17.18
N VAL A 228 -13.12 25.87 -16.56
CA VAL A 228 -14.55 25.78 -16.26
C VAL A 228 -14.75 25.85 -14.75
N HIS A 229 -15.75 26.59 -14.31
CA HIS A 229 -16.14 26.67 -12.90
C HIS A 229 -17.30 25.72 -12.63
N ALA A 230 -17.21 24.94 -11.54
CA ALA A 230 -18.38 24.23 -11.03
C ALA A 230 -19.40 25.29 -10.56
N SER A 231 -20.67 25.13 -10.94
CA SER A 231 -21.72 26.03 -10.45
C SER A 231 -21.83 25.91 -8.92
N ASP A 232 -21.79 27.03 -8.21
CA ASP A 232 -22.03 27.05 -6.77
C ASP A 232 -23.43 26.52 -6.50
N ARG A 233 -23.52 25.42 -5.79
CA ARG A 233 -24.80 24.94 -5.25
C ARG A 233 -25.42 26.04 -4.39
N LYS A 234 -26.51 26.64 -4.84
CA LYS A 234 -27.44 27.28 -3.92
C LYS A 234 -27.86 26.21 -2.91
N GLN A 235 -27.47 26.37 -1.65
CA GLN A 235 -28.03 25.60 -0.56
C GLN A 235 -29.56 25.88 -0.59
N ASP A 236 -30.32 24.89 -1.04
CA ASP A 236 -31.75 24.87 -0.73
C ASP A 236 -31.86 24.74 0.79
N THR A 237 -31.95 25.88 1.45
CA THR A 237 -32.45 25.98 2.81
C THR A 237 -33.91 25.56 2.75
N ALA A 238 -34.15 24.27 3.03
CA ALA A 238 -35.49 23.80 3.35
C ALA A 238 -35.93 24.56 4.59
N THR A 239 -36.80 25.51 4.39
CA THR A 239 -37.57 26.17 5.45
C THR A 239 -38.34 25.09 6.23
N PRO A 240 -38.26 25.03 7.58
CA PRO A 240 -39.13 24.17 8.34
C PRO A 240 -40.54 24.68 8.17
N VAL A 241 -41.43 23.87 7.63
CA VAL A 241 -42.85 24.13 7.70
C VAL A 241 -43.29 23.67 9.10
N ASP A 242 -43.59 24.64 9.98
CA ASP A 242 -44.40 24.47 11.17
C ASP A 242 -45.78 23.99 10.75
N LEU A 243 -46.17 22.82 11.26
CA LEU A 243 -47.57 22.48 11.67
C LEU A 243 -47.53 21.24 12.56
#